data_847e8562e98c5dd82d254d616de1d1df
#
_entry.id   847e8562e98c5dd82d254d616de1d1df
#
_cell.length_a   1.000
_cell.length_b   1.000
_cell.length_c   1.000
_cell.angle_alpha   90.00
_cell.angle_beta   90.00
_cell.angle_gamma   90.00
#
_symmetry.space_group_name_H-M   'P 1'
#
loop_
_entity.id
_entity.type
_entity.pdbx_description
1 polymer ?
#
loop_
_entity_poly.entity_id
_entity_poly.type
_entity_poly.pdbx_seq_one_letter_code
_entity_poly.pdbx_strand_id
1 'polypeptide(L)'
;MTAYMLAHLRKSAEVHPEVLEYLERIQSVLDPFSGRFLVHGGTVEVREGDWPGDVVLVEFPSMKHARDFYDSAAYQEIKPLRTAHLEGDLIIVDGADPDHDSAEMAAALRSA
;
A
#
# COMPACT_ATOMS: atom_id res chain seq x y z
N MET A 1 -7.79 0.88 15.10
CA MET A 1 -6.43 0.36 14.91
C MET A 1 -5.88 0.83 13.58
N THR A 2 -4.62 1.18 13.56
CA THR A 2 -3.92 1.59 12.35
C THR A 2 -4.00 0.51 11.29
N ALA A 3 -4.23 0.90 10.05
CA ALA A 3 -4.23 0.00 8.92
C ALA A 3 -3.24 0.47 7.87
N TYR A 4 -2.90 -0.42 6.97
CA TYR A 4 -1.90 -0.15 5.93
C TYR A 4 -2.41 -0.56 4.56
N MET A 5 -2.02 0.23 3.57
CA MET A 5 -2.12 -0.16 2.17
C MET A 5 -0.71 -0.46 1.69
N LEU A 6 -0.49 -1.67 1.22
CA LEU A 6 0.80 -2.13 0.73
C LEU A 6 0.68 -2.47 -0.74
N ALA A 7 1.57 -1.90 -1.54
CA ALA A 7 1.64 -2.23 -2.95
C ALA A 7 3.04 -2.74 -3.32
N HIS A 8 3.06 -3.80 -4.12
CA HIS A 8 4.24 -4.28 -4.81
C HIS A 8 4.08 -3.91 -6.27
N LEU A 9 4.85 -2.93 -6.73
CA LEU A 9 4.77 -2.44 -8.11
C LEU A 9 5.99 -2.93 -8.88
N ARG A 10 5.77 -3.71 -9.94
CA ARG A 10 6.84 -4.24 -10.76
C ARG A 10 7.40 -3.14 -11.65
N LYS A 11 8.73 -3.10 -11.75
CA LYS A 11 9.39 -2.07 -12.54
C LYS A 11 9.15 -2.29 -14.02
N SER A 12 8.89 -1.19 -14.73
CA SER A 12 8.91 -1.19 -16.19
C SER A 12 10.20 -0.55 -16.69
N ALA A 13 10.57 -0.86 -17.94
CA ALA A 13 11.79 -0.31 -18.55
C ALA A 13 11.75 1.21 -18.66
N GLU A 14 10.55 1.78 -18.86
CA GLU A 14 10.34 3.22 -18.99
C GLU A 14 9.16 3.64 -18.13
N VAL A 15 9.22 4.85 -17.60
CA VAL A 15 8.12 5.43 -16.82
C VAL A 15 7.16 6.13 -17.79
N HIS A 16 5.94 5.61 -17.90
CA HIS A 16 4.93 6.23 -18.77
C HIS A 16 4.49 7.59 -18.20
N PRO A 17 4.25 8.60 -19.05
CA PRO A 17 3.79 9.92 -18.58
C PRO A 17 2.56 9.88 -17.68
N GLU A 18 1.63 8.95 -17.91
CA GLU A 18 0.44 8.81 -17.08
C GLU A 18 0.78 8.36 -15.64
N VAL A 19 1.83 7.57 -15.47
CA VAL A 19 2.31 7.20 -14.14
C VAL A 19 2.83 8.42 -13.40
N LEU A 20 3.51 9.32 -14.11
CA LEU A 20 3.96 10.60 -13.53
C LEU A 20 2.76 11.44 -13.10
N GLU A 21 1.72 11.52 -13.91
CA GLU A 21 0.49 12.21 -13.56
C GLU A 21 -0.16 11.59 -12.30
N TYR A 22 -0.19 10.27 -12.22
CA TYR A 22 -0.67 9.57 -11.02
C TYR A 22 0.10 10.03 -9.77
N LEU A 23 1.42 10.05 -9.85
CA LEU A 23 2.28 10.47 -8.74
C LEU A 23 2.04 11.92 -8.33
N GLU A 24 1.79 12.79 -9.31
CA GLU A 24 1.51 14.19 -9.05
C GLU A 24 0.16 14.40 -8.36
N ARG A 25 -0.80 13.51 -8.58
CA ARG A 25 -2.18 13.65 -8.10
C ARG A 25 -2.50 12.86 -6.83
N ILE A 26 -1.74 11.79 -6.55
CA ILE A 26 -2.10 10.85 -5.47
C ILE A 26 -2.11 11.51 -4.09
N GLN A 27 -1.20 12.41 -3.80
CA GLN A 27 -1.12 13.04 -2.47
C GLN A 27 -2.41 13.78 -2.12
N SER A 28 -2.95 14.57 -3.03
CA SER A 28 -4.18 15.33 -2.79
C SER A 28 -5.41 14.43 -2.68
N VAL A 29 -5.39 13.26 -3.30
CA VAL A 29 -6.47 12.28 -3.21
C VAL A 29 -6.41 11.53 -1.87
N LEU A 30 -5.19 11.31 -1.37
CA LEU A 30 -4.94 10.59 -0.13
C LEU A 30 -5.25 11.42 1.11
N ASP A 31 -4.92 12.72 1.07
CA ASP A 31 -5.03 13.62 2.22
C ASP A 31 -6.40 13.64 2.92
N PRO A 32 -7.54 13.68 2.20
CA PRO A 32 -8.86 13.68 2.85
C PRO A 32 -9.14 12.44 3.69
N PHE A 33 -8.43 11.34 3.45
CA PHE A 33 -8.62 10.08 4.18
C PHE A 33 -7.55 9.86 5.25
N SER A 34 -6.75 10.88 5.52
CA SER A 34 -5.68 10.84 6.54
C SER A 34 -4.64 9.77 6.25
N GLY A 35 -4.42 9.44 4.98
CA GLY A 35 -3.37 8.52 4.58
C GLY A 35 -2.02 9.21 4.58
N ARG A 36 -0.98 8.47 4.93
CA ARG A 36 0.39 8.98 4.96
C ARG A 36 1.35 7.96 4.36
N PHE A 37 2.15 8.38 3.40
CA PHE A 37 3.20 7.52 2.87
C PHE A 37 4.27 7.27 3.93
N LEU A 38 4.53 5.98 4.21
CA LEU A 38 5.63 5.55 5.07
C LEU A 38 6.82 5.07 4.24
N VAL A 39 6.53 4.43 3.10
CA VAL A 39 7.54 4.01 2.12
C VAL A 39 6.99 4.34 0.73
N HIS A 40 7.79 5.04 -0.05
CA HIS A 40 7.39 5.42 -1.40
C HIS A 40 8.64 5.58 -2.27
N GLY A 41 9.02 4.50 -2.94
CA GLY A 41 10.21 4.48 -3.79
C GLY A 41 11.53 4.28 -3.04
N GLY A 42 11.47 3.77 -1.81
CA GLY A 42 12.67 3.47 -1.04
C GLY A 42 13.45 2.29 -1.61
N THR A 43 14.74 2.23 -1.27
CA THR A 43 15.60 1.12 -1.68
C THR A 43 15.13 -0.19 -1.06
N VAL A 44 14.99 -1.22 -1.87
CA VAL A 44 14.64 -2.57 -1.42
C VAL A 44 15.89 -3.43 -1.39
N GLU A 45 16.13 -4.08 -0.25
CA GLU A 45 17.21 -5.05 -0.11
C GLU A 45 16.57 -6.43 0.14
N VAL A 46 16.62 -7.30 -0.86
CA VAL A 46 15.99 -8.62 -0.78
C VAL A 46 16.86 -9.54 0.08
N ARG A 47 16.28 -10.12 1.14
CA ARG A 47 16.96 -11.05 2.03
C ARG A 47 16.61 -12.50 1.74
N GLU A 48 15.38 -12.73 1.32
CA GLU A 48 14.87 -14.07 1.00
C GLU A 48 13.92 -13.95 -0.17
N GLY A 49 13.98 -14.90 -1.09
CA GLY A 49 13.07 -14.97 -2.24
C GLY A 49 13.31 -13.91 -3.30
N ASP A 50 12.28 -13.65 -4.07
CA ASP A 50 12.29 -12.68 -5.17
C ASP A 50 11.37 -11.50 -4.86
N TRP A 51 11.82 -10.30 -5.23
CA TRP A 51 11.01 -9.09 -5.12
C TRP A 51 11.28 -8.19 -6.33
N PRO A 52 10.64 -8.46 -7.48
CA PRO A 52 10.96 -7.76 -8.74
C PRO A 52 10.28 -6.38 -8.86
N GLY A 53 10.27 -5.59 -7.83
CA GLY A 53 9.59 -4.30 -7.88
C GLY A 53 9.86 -3.43 -6.68
N ASP A 54 9.06 -2.37 -6.59
CA ASP A 54 9.14 -1.39 -5.51
C ASP A 54 8.06 -1.66 -4.45
N VAL A 55 8.28 -1.11 -3.26
CA VAL A 55 7.31 -1.14 -2.17
C VAL A 55 6.69 0.23 -2.00
N VAL A 56 5.37 0.27 -1.90
CA VAL A 56 4.65 1.46 -1.44
C VAL A 56 3.89 1.06 -0.18
N LEU A 57 4.07 1.83 0.89
CA LEU A 57 3.38 1.61 2.15
C LEU A 57 2.73 2.89 2.60
N VAL A 58 1.41 2.83 2.78
CA VAL A 58 0.60 3.96 3.26
C VAL A 58 -0.04 3.56 4.58
N GLU A 59 0.03 4.46 5.56
CA GLU A 59 -0.64 4.29 6.84
C GLU A 59 -1.96 5.03 6.85
N PHE A 60 -3.00 4.38 7.38
CA PHE A 60 -4.31 5.00 7.62
C PHE A 60 -4.71 4.81 9.08
N PRO A 61 -5.56 5.72 9.62
CA PRO A 61 -6.03 5.58 11.00
C PRO A 61 -6.82 4.29 11.24
N SER A 62 -7.45 3.71 10.21
CA SER A 62 -8.26 2.50 10.34
C SER A 62 -8.45 1.82 8.98
N MET A 63 -8.91 0.58 9.01
CA MET A 63 -9.31 -0.14 7.79
C MET A 63 -10.39 0.60 7.02
N LYS A 64 -11.33 1.23 7.75
CA LYS A 64 -12.40 2.01 7.12
C LYS A 64 -11.83 3.17 6.30
N HIS A 65 -10.86 3.91 6.85
CA HIS A 65 -10.20 5.00 6.13
C HIS A 65 -9.51 4.50 4.86
N ALA A 66 -8.83 3.37 4.95
CA ALA A 66 -8.15 2.77 3.80
C ALA A 66 -9.14 2.33 2.71
N ARG A 67 -10.23 1.69 3.11
CA ARG A 67 -11.28 1.28 2.17
C ARG A 67 -11.95 2.49 1.53
N ASP A 68 -12.29 3.49 2.32
CA ASP A 68 -12.97 4.70 1.84
C ASP A 68 -12.07 5.44 0.82
N PHE A 69 -10.77 5.48 1.07
CA PHE A 69 -9.81 6.03 0.11
C PHE A 69 -9.82 5.24 -1.19
N TYR A 70 -9.63 3.93 -1.11
CA TYR A 70 -9.52 3.09 -2.30
C TYR A 70 -10.79 3.14 -3.15
N ASP A 71 -11.96 3.13 -2.49
CA ASP A 71 -13.26 3.12 -3.16
C ASP A 71 -13.74 4.51 -3.57
N SER A 72 -13.01 5.57 -3.19
CA SER A 72 -13.41 6.94 -3.51
C SER A 72 -13.42 7.18 -5.02
N ALA A 73 -14.35 8.02 -5.47
CA ALA A 73 -14.41 8.42 -6.87
C ALA A 73 -13.10 9.07 -7.33
N ALA A 74 -12.49 9.88 -6.47
CA ALA A 74 -11.23 10.55 -6.77
C ALA A 74 -10.09 9.56 -7.01
N TYR A 75 -9.97 8.51 -6.19
CA TYR A 75 -8.93 7.49 -6.40
C TYR A 75 -9.23 6.65 -7.65
N GLN A 76 -10.47 6.22 -7.83
CA GLN A 76 -10.86 5.42 -8.98
C GLN A 76 -10.63 6.17 -10.29
N GLU A 77 -10.71 7.50 -10.28
CA GLU A 77 -10.41 8.33 -11.45
C GLU A 77 -8.93 8.25 -11.85
N ILE A 78 -8.01 8.30 -10.87
CA ILE A 78 -6.57 8.30 -11.17
C ILE A 78 -5.96 6.90 -11.26
N LYS A 79 -6.62 5.90 -10.70
CA LYS A 79 -6.09 4.53 -10.67
C LYS A 79 -5.63 3.99 -12.03
N PRO A 80 -6.40 4.18 -13.13
CA PRO A 80 -6.00 3.67 -14.45
C PRO A 80 -4.70 4.29 -14.97
N LEU A 81 -4.35 5.49 -14.53
CA LEU A 81 -3.09 6.13 -14.93
C LEU A 81 -1.88 5.29 -14.50
N ARG A 82 -2.04 4.51 -13.44
CA ARG A 82 -1.01 3.59 -12.96
C ARG A 82 -1.23 2.16 -13.47
N THR A 83 -2.45 1.62 -13.32
CA THR A 83 -2.71 0.20 -13.59
C THR A 83 -2.57 -0.15 -15.07
N ALA A 84 -2.76 0.81 -15.98
CA ALA A 84 -2.59 0.57 -17.41
C ALA A 84 -1.13 0.35 -17.82
N HIS A 85 -0.17 0.74 -16.97
CA HIS A 85 1.26 0.76 -17.33
C HIS A 85 2.16 0.01 -16.36
N LEU A 86 1.71 -0.27 -15.14
CA LEU A 86 2.49 -0.97 -14.13
C LEU A 86 1.72 -2.18 -13.63
N GLU A 87 2.37 -3.33 -13.69
CA GLU A 87 1.86 -4.53 -13.04
C GLU A 87 2.16 -4.43 -11.55
N GLY A 88 1.23 -4.90 -10.74
CA GLY A 88 1.44 -4.89 -9.31
C GLY A 88 0.31 -5.53 -8.54
N ASP A 89 0.58 -5.70 -7.27
CA ASP A 89 -0.38 -6.23 -6.32
C ASP A 89 -0.56 -5.20 -5.21
N LEU A 90 -1.80 -5.03 -4.75
CA LEU A 90 -2.11 -4.06 -3.72
C LEU A 90 -3.05 -4.70 -2.71
N ILE A 91 -2.70 -4.59 -1.44
CA ILE A 91 -3.52 -5.11 -0.34
C ILE A 91 -3.77 -4.01 0.69
N ILE A 92 -4.83 -4.20 1.45
CA ILE A 92 -5.12 -3.43 2.65
C ILE A 92 -5.06 -4.42 3.80
N VAL A 93 -4.36 -4.08 4.87
CA VAL A 93 -4.13 -4.98 5.99
C VAL A 93 -4.19 -4.24 7.32
N ASP A 94 -4.81 -4.86 8.33
CA ASP A 94 -4.79 -4.30 9.68
C ASP A 94 -3.39 -4.36 10.27
N GLY A 95 -3.03 -3.32 11.01
CA GLY A 95 -1.82 -3.30 11.80
C GLY A 95 -1.95 -4.20 13.03
N ALA A 96 -0.82 -4.56 13.60
CA ALA A 96 -0.79 -5.29 14.85
C ALA A 96 -1.14 -4.34 16.00
N ASP A 97 -1.77 -4.89 17.05
CA ASP A 97 -1.96 -4.18 18.30
C ASP A 97 -0.58 -3.77 18.85
N PRO A 98 -0.42 -2.56 19.42
CA PRO A 98 0.86 -2.16 20.01
C PRO A 98 1.41 -3.12 21.05
N ASP A 99 0.52 -3.85 21.74
CA ASP A 99 0.89 -4.85 22.75
C ASP A 99 1.01 -6.26 22.18
N HIS A 100 0.99 -6.41 20.86
CA HIS A 100 1.05 -7.71 20.20
C HIS A 100 2.32 -8.47 20.56
N ASP A 101 2.14 -9.76 20.92
CA ASP A 101 3.22 -10.69 21.19
C ASP A 101 3.02 -11.93 20.30
N SER A 102 4.03 -12.26 19.51
CA SER A 102 3.94 -13.40 18.61
C SER A 102 3.78 -14.74 19.33
N ALA A 103 4.24 -14.82 20.57
CA ALA A 103 4.05 -16.04 21.39
C ALA A 103 2.57 -16.27 21.70
N GLU A 104 1.80 -15.20 21.94
CA GLU A 104 0.35 -15.29 22.12
C GLU A 104 -0.33 -15.73 20.83
N MET A 105 0.14 -15.26 19.70
CA MET A 105 -0.35 -15.69 18.40
C MET A 105 -0.12 -17.17 18.20
N ALA A 106 1.06 -17.69 18.56
CA ALA A 106 1.36 -19.11 18.48
C ALA A 106 0.42 -19.94 19.37
N ALA A 107 0.15 -19.46 20.59
CA ALA A 107 -0.77 -20.10 21.51
C ALA A 107 -2.19 -20.17 20.95
N ALA A 108 -2.67 -19.08 20.35
CA ALA A 108 -3.98 -19.04 19.71
C ALA A 108 -4.09 -20.03 18.53
N LEU A 109 -3.05 -20.12 17.73
CA LEU A 109 -3.01 -21.05 16.58
C LEU A 109 -2.99 -22.51 17.04
N ARG A 110 -2.32 -22.83 18.16
CA ARG A 110 -2.31 -24.17 18.71
C ARG A 110 -3.66 -24.61 19.25
N SER A 111 -4.46 -23.64 19.71
CA SER A 111 -5.79 -23.88 20.26
C SER A 111 -6.87 -23.97 19.20
N ALA A 112 -6.56 -23.65 17.97
CA ALA A 112 -7.54 -23.63 16.87
C ALA A 112 -7.80 -25.03 16.30
#